data_6bf830938dcae988011a0069b6b2e7f5
#
_entry.id   6bf830938dcae988011a0069b6b2e7f5
#
_cell.length_a   1.000
_cell.length_b   1.000
_cell.length_c   1.000
_cell.angle_alpha   90.00
_cell.angle_beta   90.00
_cell.angle_gamma   90.00
#
_symmetry.space_group_name_H-M   'P 1'
#
loop_
_entity.id
_entity.type
_entity.pdbx_description
1 polymer ?
#
loop_
_entity_poly.entity_id
_entity_poly.type
_entity_poly.pdbx_seq_one_letter_code
_entity_poly.pdbx_strand_id
1 'polypeptide(L)'
;MADKSRKERRQQEREDTREARRKQSGQKARTRGRKKFLSTVAVAVVAAAAAYGVYAWFTRERPGESYPSQGNRHVAMGRAERFPYNTDPPTSGNHYGGIAPWGVRKKPILKGLQTHNLEDGGIIVSYRCRDCPDLIRKIEELVDRYPTQVIAAPYPKMKPLIALTAWTRIDRLDKFDEKRIVRFIEAYKGIDHHAR
;
A
#
# COMPACT_ATOMS: atom_id res chain seq x y z
N MET A 1 74.40 0.11 -51.11
CA MET A 1 74.14 0.36 -49.70
C MET A 1 72.78 1.02 -49.39
N ALA A 2 72.22 1.89 -50.22
CA ALA A 2 70.96 2.61 -49.96
C ALA A 2 69.72 1.73 -49.92
N ASP A 3 69.63 0.61 -50.66
CA ASP A 3 68.43 -0.24 -50.72
C ASP A 3 68.26 -1.10 -49.48
N LYS A 4 69.32 -1.52 -48.79
CA LYS A 4 69.24 -2.27 -47.55
C LYS A 4 68.68 -1.42 -46.40
N SER A 5 69.08 -0.18 -46.31
CA SER A 5 68.59 0.79 -45.34
C SER A 5 67.12 1.14 -45.51
N ARG A 6 66.65 1.12 -46.73
CA ARG A 6 65.18 1.38 -47.04
C ARG A 6 64.30 0.22 -46.66
N LYS A 7 64.75 -1.01 -46.79
CA LYS A 7 64.03 -2.22 -46.35
C LYS A 7 63.97 -2.28 -44.83
N GLU A 8 64.98 -2.00 -44.12
CA GLU A 8 65.02 -1.98 -42.63
C GLU A 8 64.10 -0.92 -42.06
N ARG A 9 64.02 0.29 -42.61
CA ARG A 9 63.07 1.33 -42.19
C ARG A 9 61.64 0.90 -42.39
N ARG A 10 61.29 0.28 -43.56
CA ARG A 10 59.94 -0.22 -43.81
C ARG A 10 59.58 -1.38 -42.89
N GLN A 11 60.51 -2.16 -42.46
CA GLN A 11 60.26 -3.26 -41.53
C GLN A 11 59.98 -2.72 -40.13
N GLN A 12 60.73 -1.73 -39.71
CA GLN A 12 60.54 -1.03 -38.42
C GLN A 12 59.21 -0.29 -38.35
N GLU A 13 58.83 0.44 -39.40
CA GLU A 13 57.50 1.07 -39.50
C GLU A 13 56.35 0.08 -39.40
N ARG A 14 56.48 -1.11 -39.96
CA ARG A 14 55.48 -2.18 -39.90
C ARG A 14 55.38 -2.78 -38.50
N GLU A 15 56.51 -2.92 -37.80
CA GLU A 15 56.54 -3.42 -36.43
C GLU A 15 55.92 -2.42 -35.47
N ASP A 16 56.29 -1.15 -35.58
CA ASP A 16 55.70 -0.08 -34.77
C ASP A 16 54.20 0.05 -34.98
N THR A 17 53.75 -0.05 -36.23
CA THR A 17 52.33 -0.03 -36.56
C THR A 17 51.58 -1.23 -35.99
N ARG A 18 52.21 -2.41 -35.99
CA ARG A 18 51.61 -3.64 -35.41
C ARG A 18 51.52 -3.52 -33.88
N GLU A 19 52.55 -2.98 -33.26
CA GLU A 19 52.59 -2.78 -31.80
C GLU A 19 51.56 -1.76 -31.35
N ALA A 20 51.46 -0.60 -32.06
CA ALA A 20 50.41 0.40 -31.81
C ALA A 20 49.01 -0.17 -31.94
N ARG A 21 48.73 -0.97 -32.99
CA ARG A 21 47.43 -1.68 -33.17
C ARG A 21 47.15 -2.66 -32.04
N ARG A 22 48.14 -3.44 -31.57
CA ARG A 22 48.00 -4.35 -30.44
C ARG A 22 47.68 -3.61 -29.12
N LYS A 23 48.39 -2.50 -28.84
CA LYS A 23 48.10 -1.66 -27.68
C LYS A 23 46.70 -1.06 -27.74
N GLN A 24 46.31 -0.56 -28.92
CA GLN A 24 44.97 0.03 -29.11
C GLN A 24 43.84 -1.01 -29.01
N SER A 25 44.05 -2.23 -29.56
CA SER A 25 43.06 -3.31 -29.44
C SER A 25 42.93 -3.81 -28.01
N GLY A 26 44.02 -3.91 -27.26
CA GLY A 26 44.01 -4.29 -25.84
C GLY A 26 43.28 -3.26 -24.98
N GLN A 27 43.51 -1.96 -25.23
CA GLN A 27 42.77 -0.88 -24.54
C GLN A 27 41.27 -0.91 -24.85
N LYS A 28 40.91 -1.09 -26.13
CA LYS A 28 39.49 -1.21 -26.53
C LYS A 28 38.82 -2.45 -25.92
N ALA A 29 39.52 -3.57 -25.80
CA ALA A 29 38.99 -4.79 -25.16
C ALA A 29 38.77 -4.56 -23.65
N ARG A 30 39.71 -3.93 -22.94
CA ARG A 30 39.56 -3.58 -21.52
C ARG A 30 38.39 -2.63 -21.25
N THR A 31 38.25 -1.58 -22.07
CA THR A 31 37.16 -0.62 -21.90
C THR A 31 35.78 -1.26 -22.21
N ARG A 32 35.70 -2.14 -23.22
CA ARG A 32 34.48 -2.91 -23.50
C ARG A 32 34.13 -3.88 -22.37
N GLY A 33 35.15 -4.59 -21.83
CA GLY A 33 34.97 -5.49 -20.71
C GLY A 33 34.43 -4.75 -19.46
N ARG A 34 35.07 -3.60 -19.13
CA ARG A 34 34.64 -2.74 -18.00
C ARG A 34 33.20 -2.20 -18.18
N LYS A 35 32.85 -1.75 -19.39
CA LYS A 35 31.50 -1.28 -19.68
C LYS A 35 30.45 -2.41 -19.55
N LYS A 36 30.73 -3.61 -20.07
CA LYS A 36 29.87 -4.78 -19.90
C LYS A 36 29.72 -5.16 -18.43
N PHE A 37 30.81 -5.21 -17.67
CA PHE A 37 30.78 -5.51 -16.24
C PHE A 37 29.94 -4.48 -15.47
N LEU A 38 30.17 -3.18 -15.71
CA LEU A 38 29.40 -2.12 -15.06
C LEU A 38 27.91 -2.18 -15.42
N SER A 39 27.55 -2.50 -16.67
CA SER A 39 26.14 -2.65 -17.07
C SER A 39 25.50 -3.87 -16.41
N THR A 40 26.22 -5.00 -16.30
CA THR A 40 25.69 -6.19 -15.61
C THR A 40 25.48 -5.92 -14.11
N VAL A 41 26.42 -5.22 -13.46
CA VAL A 41 26.27 -4.82 -12.05
C VAL A 41 25.06 -3.87 -11.88
N ALA A 42 24.91 -2.88 -12.76
CA ALA A 42 23.78 -1.96 -12.71
C ALA A 42 22.43 -2.69 -12.84
N VAL A 43 22.33 -3.62 -13.78
CA VAL A 43 21.12 -4.45 -13.95
C VAL A 43 20.86 -5.30 -12.71
N ALA A 44 21.87 -5.92 -12.13
CA ALA A 44 21.73 -6.73 -10.91
C ALA A 44 21.26 -5.89 -9.71
N VAL A 45 21.78 -4.67 -9.55
CA VAL A 45 21.36 -3.73 -8.50
C VAL A 45 19.88 -3.33 -8.67
N VAL A 46 19.47 -3.00 -9.90
CA VAL A 46 18.07 -2.64 -10.18
C VAL A 46 17.14 -3.83 -9.90
N ALA A 47 17.53 -5.04 -10.31
CA ALA A 47 16.75 -6.25 -10.05
C ALA A 47 16.65 -6.54 -8.54
N ALA A 48 17.74 -6.39 -7.79
CA ALA A 48 17.74 -6.57 -6.33
C ALA A 48 16.88 -5.51 -5.63
N ALA A 49 16.92 -4.25 -6.06
CA ALA A 49 16.08 -3.19 -5.52
C ALA A 49 14.59 -3.44 -5.80
N ALA A 50 14.26 -3.90 -7.01
CA ALA A 50 12.88 -4.29 -7.36
C ALA A 50 12.38 -5.47 -6.53
N ALA A 51 13.20 -6.51 -6.38
CA ALA A 51 12.87 -7.68 -5.55
C ALA A 51 12.69 -7.29 -4.07
N TYR A 52 13.55 -6.41 -3.54
CA TYR A 52 13.42 -5.87 -2.19
C TYR A 52 12.14 -5.04 -2.04
N GLY A 53 11.79 -4.21 -3.02
CA GLY A 53 10.55 -3.44 -3.02
C GLY A 53 9.31 -4.33 -2.96
N VAL A 54 9.28 -5.39 -3.78
CA VAL A 54 8.21 -6.41 -3.76
C VAL A 54 8.16 -7.13 -2.41
N TYR A 55 9.30 -7.59 -1.90
CA TYR A 55 9.39 -8.23 -0.58
C TYR A 55 8.88 -7.30 0.53
N ALA A 56 9.34 -6.06 0.58
CA ALA A 56 8.92 -5.07 1.57
C ALA A 56 7.42 -4.74 1.47
N TRP A 57 6.85 -4.76 0.26
CA TRP A 57 5.42 -4.57 0.06
C TRP A 57 4.60 -5.76 0.61
N PHE A 58 5.02 -6.99 0.37
CA PHE A 58 4.34 -8.20 0.88
C PHE A 58 4.49 -8.38 2.40
N THR A 59 5.62 -7.97 2.99
CA THR A 59 5.88 -8.10 4.43
C THR A 59 5.39 -6.92 5.25
N ARG A 60 4.83 -5.88 4.61
CA ARG A 60 4.32 -4.70 5.30
C ARG A 60 3.16 -5.09 6.21
N GLU A 61 3.32 -4.85 7.51
CA GLU A 61 2.24 -5.06 8.47
C GLU A 61 0.99 -4.27 8.07
N ARG A 62 -0.12 -4.98 7.98
CA ARG A 62 -1.42 -4.36 7.71
C ARG A 62 -1.89 -3.64 8.97
N PRO A 63 -2.37 -2.38 8.88
CA PRO A 63 -2.76 -1.62 10.06
C PRO A 63 -3.98 -2.24 10.74
N GLY A 64 -4.06 -2.04 12.07
CA GLY A 64 -5.15 -2.52 12.90
C GLY A 64 -5.08 -4.02 13.25
N GLU A 65 -5.90 -4.41 14.21
CA GLU A 65 -6.04 -5.78 14.69
C GLU A 65 -6.93 -6.60 13.75
N SER A 66 -6.56 -7.86 13.53
CA SER A 66 -7.36 -8.81 12.74
C SER A 66 -8.27 -9.62 13.65
N TYR A 67 -9.51 -9.79 13.24
CA TYR A 67 -10.47 -10.67 13.89
C TYR A 67 -10.97 -11.73 12.93
N PRO A 68 -11.31 -12.94 13.41
CA PRO A 68 -11.94 -13.96 12.60
C PRO A 68 -13.25 -13.45 12.00
N SER A 69 -13.51 -13.75 10.72
CA SER A 69 -14.79 -13.44 10.09
C SER A 69 -15.92 -14.22 10.77
N GLN A 70 -17.03 -13.57 11.04
CA GLN A 70 -18.27 -14.16 11.51
C GLN A 70 -19.27 -14.43 10.36
N GLY A 71 -18.77 -14.47 9.12
CA GLY A 71 -19.55 -14.64 7.91
C GLY A 71 -20.18 -13.33 7.42
N ASN A 72 -20.98 -13.43 6.37
CA ASN A 72 -21.59 -12.30 5.65
C ASN A 72 -23.09 -12.54 5.37
N ARG A 73 -23.82 -13.16 6.28
CA ARG A 73 -25.22 -13.52 6.07
C ARG A 73 -26.14 -12.31 6.19
N HIS A 74 -26.95 -12.07 5.18
CA HIS A 74 -28.03 -11.10 5.24
C HIS A 74 -29.17 -11.57 6.17
N VAL A 75 -29.65 -10.69 7.03
CA VAL A 75 -30.74 -10.96 7.99
C VAL A 75 -31.78 -9.83 7.97
N ALA A 76 -33.00 -10.15 8.45
CA ALA A 76 -34.04 -9.16 8.56
C ALA A 76 -33.69 -8.02 9.54
N MET A 77 -34.30 -6.85 9.34
CA MET A 77 -34.16 -5.67 10.21
C MET A 77 -34.36 -6.03 11.69
N GLY A 78 -33.51 -5.44 12.54
CA GLY A 78 -33.50 -5.68 13.99
C GLY A 78 -32.74 -6.93 14.44
N ARG A 79 -32.46 -7.91 13.57
CA ARG A 79 -31.69 -9.12 13.95
C ARG A 79 -30.20 -8.84 14.06
N ALA A 80 -29.65 -8.05 13.17
CA ALA A 80 -28.22 -7.68 13.20
C ALA A 80 -27.82 -6.92 14.47
N GLU A 81 -28.72 -6.07 15.00
CA GLU A 81 -28.43 -5.30 16.22
C GLU A 81 -28.29 -6.18 17.47
N ARG A 82 -28.82 -7.40 17.45
CA ARG A 82 -28.74 -8.41 18.53
C ARG A 82 -27.69 -9.48 18.26
N PHE A 83 -27.05 -9.46 17.11
CA PHE A 83 -25.99 -10.43 16.77
C PHE A 83 -24.77 -10.24 17.68
N PRO A 84 -24.18 -11.32 18.21
CA PRO A 84 -23.04 -11.25 19.12
C PRO A 84 -21.74 -11.00 18.32
N TYR A 85 -21.55 -9.79 17.84
CA TYR A 85 -20.33 -9.41 17.13
C TYR A 85 -19.08 -9.58 18.00
N ASN A 86 -18.00 -10.09 17.42
CA ASN A 86 -16.72 -10.29 18.11
C ASN A 86 -15.91 -8.99 18.28
N THR A 87 -16.37 -7.90 17.68
CA THR A 87 -15.78 -6.55 17.85
C THR A 87 -16.89 -5.50 18.08
N ASP A 88 -16.55 -4.40 18.73
CA ASP A 88 -17.41 -3.24 18.88
C ASP A 88 -16.62 -1.95 18.60
N PRO A 89 -16.89 -1.22 17.49
CA PRO A 89 -17.89 -1.49 16.44
C PRO A 89 -17.65 -2.81 15.68
N PRO A 90 -18.70 -3.35 15.00
CA PRO A 90 -18.61 -4.61 14.29
C PRO A 90 -17.67 -4.55 13.08
N THR A 91 -17.06 -5.68 12.74
CA THR A 91 -16.15 -5.79 11.56
C THR A 91 -16.56 -6.87 10.57
N SER A 92 -17.46 -7.79 10.94
CA SER A 92 -18.02 -8.83 10.07
C SER A 92 -19.21 -9.47 10.77
N GLY A 93 -19.96 -10.33 10.10
CA GLY A 93 -21.06 -11.09 10.68
C GLY A 93 -22.40 -10.78 10.03
N ASN A 94 -23.49 -11.24 10.66
CA ASN A 94 -24.84 -11.03 10.16
C ASN A 94 -25.17 -9.55 10.02
N HIS A 95 -25.71 -9.15 8.86
CA HIS A 95 -25.99 -7.76 8.55
C HIS A 95 -27.24 -7.61 7.66
N TYR A 96 -27.63 -6.37 7.38
CA TYR A 96 -28.79 -6.09 6.52
C TYR A 96 -28.38 -6.09 5.05
N GLY A 97 -29.33 -6.32 4.13
CA GLY A 97 -29.09 -6.28 2.69
C GLY A 97 -28.99 -4.87 2.08
N GLY A 98 -28.75 -3.85 2.89
CA GLY A 98 -28.59 -2.46 2.46
C GLY A 98 -27.43 -1.79 3.17
N ILE A 99 -26.96 -0.69 2.61
CA ILE A 99 -25.84 0.11 3.12
C ILE A 99 -26.29 1.44 3.73
N ALA A 100 -25.47 1.98 4.64
CA ALA A 100 -25.54 3.38 5.00
C ALA A 100 -24.92 4.24 3.88
N PRO A 101 -25.45 5.45 3.61
CA PRO A 101 -24.84 6.35 2.64
C PRO A 101 -23.40 6.71 3.02
N TRP A 102 -22.52 6.79 2.02
CA TRP A 102 -21.12 7.21 2.19
C TRP A 102 -20.98 8.65 2.70
N GLY A 103 -19.82 9.01 3.19
CA GLY A 103 -19.48 10.34 3.67
C GLY A 103 -19.86 10.56 5.14
N VAL A 104 -19.99 11.81 5.55
CA VAL A 104 -20.22 12.21 6.93
C VAL A 104 -21.67 11.97 7.37
N ARG A 105 -21.85 11.24 8.47
CA ARG A 105 -23.15 10.99 9.12
C ARG A 105 -23.20 11.71 10.47
N LYS A 106 -24.28 12.44 10.72
CA LYS A 106 -24.49 13.18 12.00
C LYS A 106 -25.18 12.33 13.08
N LYS A 107 -25.68 11.15 12.73
CA LYS A 107 -26.35 10.22 13.64
C LYS A 107 -25.66 8.86 13.62
N PRO A 108 -25.70 8.10 14.72
CA PRO A 108 -25.24 6.72 14.74
C PRO A 108 -25.89 5.89 13.63
N ILE A 109 -25.10 5.00 13.05
CA ILE A 109 -25.54 4.09 12.00
C ILE A 109 -25.85 2.74 12.65
N LEU A 110 -26.91 2.06 12.20
CA LEU A 110 -27.24 0.71 12.63
C LEU A 110 -26.09 -0.26 12.34
N LYS A 111 -25.78 -1.15 13.29
CA LYS A 111 -24.66 -2.11 13.17
C LYS A 111 -24.75 -2.94 11.89
N GLY A 112 -25.97 -3.41 11.55
CA GLY A 112 -26.18 -4.20 10.35
C GLY A 112 -25.93 -3.44 9.05
N LEU A 113 -26.17 -2.13 8.97
CA LEU A 113 -25.81 -1.31 7.81
C LEU A 113 -24.30 -1.07 7.74
N GLN A 114 -23.68 -0.74 8.90
CA GLN A 114 -22.21 -0.59 8.98
C GLN A 114 -21.50 -1.83 8.45
N THR A 115 -21.93 -3.00 8.90
CA THR A 115 -21.28 -4.27 8.54
C THR A 115 -21.40 -4.55 7.03
N HIS A 116 -22.53 -4.21 6.40
CA HIS A 116 -22.66 -4.32 4.94
C HIS A 116 -21.73 -3.35 4.20
N ASN A 117 -21.64 -2.08 4.65
CA ASN A 117 -20.66 -1.15 4.07
C ASN A 117 -19.22 -1.71 4.12
N LEU A 118 -18.85 -2.42 5.21
CA LEU A 118 -17.51 -3.03 5.31
C LEU A 118 -17.34 -4.20 4.32
N GLU A 119 -18.41 -4.98 4.07
CA GLU A 119 -18.40 -6.05 3.06
C GLU A 119 -18.18 -5.50 1.65
N ASP A 120 -18.79 -4.36 1.32
CA ASP A 120 -18.57 -3.61 0.06
C ASP A 120 -17.21 -2.93 -0.04
N GLY A 121 -16.27 -3.26 0.85
CA GLY A 121 -14.94 -2.64 0.88
C GLY A 121 -14.93 -1.23 1.48
N GLY A 122 -15.94 -0.87 2.25
CA GLY A 122 -16.01 0.40 2.95
C GLY A 122 -15.15 0.46 4.21
N ILE A 123 -14.88 1.68 4.63
CA ILE A 123 -14.19 2.01 5.89
C ILE A 123 -15.11 2.89 6.72
N ILE A 124 -15.20 2.61 8.02
CA ILE A 124 -15.95 3.47 8.92
C ILE A 124 -15.01 4.06 9.97
N VAL A 125 -15.00 5.38 10.03
CA VAL A 125 -14.34 6.19 11.06
C VAL A 125 -15.39 6.52 12.11
N SER A 126 -15.48 5.68 13.13
CA SER A 126 -16.40 5.89 14.26
C SER A 126 -15.76 6.79 15.31
N TYR A 127 -16.54 7.70 15.92
CA TYR A 127 -16.06 8.54 17.02
C TYR A 127 -17.06 8.59 18.17
N ARG A 128 -16.54 8.60 19.41
CA ARG A 128 -17.38 8.55 20.64
C ARG A 128 -17.85 9.93 21.10
N CYS A 129 -17.08 10.95 20.81
CA CYS A 129 -17.34 12.28 21.34
C CYS A 129 -18.56 12.94 20.72
N ARG A 130 -19.38 13.63 21.56
CA ARG A 130 -20.55 14.41 21.11
C ARG A 130 -20.28 15.92 21.12
N ASP A 131 -19.47 16.37 22.07
CA ASP A 131 -19.15 17.78 22.30
C ASP A 131 -17.65 18.03 22.17
N CYS A 132 -17.16 17.81 20.96
CA CYS A 132 -15.75 18.05 20.59
C CYS A 132 -15.69 18.54 19.12
N PRO A 133 -16.13 19.74 18.86
CA PRO A 133 -16.29 20.26 17.51
C PRO A 133 -14.99 20.19 16.69
N ASP A 134 -13.85 20.45 17.31
CA ASP A 134 -12.55 20.40 16.63
C ASP A 134 -12.17 18.98 16.17
N LEU A 135 -12.43 17.96 17.00
CA LEU A 135 -12.19 16.58 16.61
C LEU A 135 -13.12 16.16 15.46
N ILE A 136 -14.41 16.47 15.60
CA ILE A 136 -15.42 16.15 14.60
C ILE A 136 -15.06 16.81 13.27
N ARG A 137 -14.73 18.10 13.28
CA ARG A 137 -14.32 18.84 12.08
C ARG A 137 -13.11 18.19 11.40
N LYS A 138 -12.06 17.82 12.14
CA LYS A 138 -10.88 17.15 11.58
C LYS A 138 -11.23 15.80 10.94
N ILE A 139 -12.13 15.02 11.54
CA ILE A 139 -12.58 13.74 10.98
C ILE A 139 -13.41 13.98 9.71
N GLU A 140 -14.32 14.97 9.71
CA GLU A 140 -15.14 15.32 8.55
C GLU A 140 -14.28 15.79 7.39
N GLU A 141 -13.37 16.75 7.60
CA GLU A 141 -12.42 17.25 6.59
C GLU A 141 -11.56 16.12 5.99
N LEU A 142 -11.19 15.12 6.82
CA LEU A 142 -10.45 13.95 6.34
C LEU A 142 -11.34 13.06 5.47
N VAL A 143 -12.56 12.76 5.91
CA VAL A 143 -13.49 11.85 5.21
C VAL A 143 -14.00 12.48 3.91
N ASP A 144 -14.19 13.79 3.86
CA ASP A 144 -14.63 14.51 2.65
C ASP A 144 -13.62 14.39 1.47
N ARG A 145 -12.40 13.97 1.75
CA ARG A 145 -11.41 13.63 0.70
C ARG A 145 -11.72 12.30 -0.01
N TYR A 146 -12.65 11.51 0.54
CA TYR A 146 -13.03 10.20 0.02
C TYR A 146 -14.52 10.20 -0.35
N PRO A 147 -14.88 10.48 -1.61
CA PRO A 147 -16.28 10.64 -2.03
C PRO A 147 -17.12 9.37 -1.90
N THR A 148 -16.44 8.20 -1.87
CA THR A 148 -17.08 6.88 -1.74
C THR A 148 -16.30 5.97 -0.82
N GLN A 149 -16.98 4.95 -0.28
CA GLN A 149 -16.39 3.86 0.50
C GLN A 149 -15.74 4.30 1.83
N VAL A 150 -15.96 5.53 2.28
CA VAL A 150 -15.55 5.97 3.62
C VAL A 150 -16.73 6.67 4.28
N ILE A 151 -16.96 6.35 5.56
CA ILE A 151 -18.01 6.97 6.38
C ILE A 151 -17.38 7.50 7.67
N ALA A 152 -17.74 8.73 8.08
CA ALA A 152 -17.57 9.19 9.44
C ALA A 152 -18.90 9.14 10.15
N ALA A 153 -18.97 8.55 11.35
CA ALA A 153 -20.21 8.46 12.13
C ALA A 153 -19.96 8.48 13.64
N PRO A 154 -20.85 9.12 14.42
CA PRO A 154 -20.83 8.98 15.87
C PRO A 154 -21.14 7.55 16.32
N TYR A 155 -20.40 7.05 17.30
CA TYR A 155 -20.61 5.76 17.96
C TYR A 155 -20.48 5.90 19.48
N PRO A 156 -21.48 6.43 20.18
CA PRO A 156 -21.34 6.92 21.56
C PRO A 156 -20.97 5.90 22.62
N LYS A 157 -21.24 4.60 22.36
CA LYS A 157 -21.09 3.52 23.35
C LYS A 157 -19.73 2.81 23.27
N MET A 158 -18.88 3.11 22.30
CA MET A 158 -17.57 2.46 22.18
C MET A 158 -16.59 2.96 23.25
N LYS A 159 -15.57 2.14 23.57
CA LYS A 159 -14.54 2.48 24.55
C LYS A 159 -13.49 3.49 24.03
N PRO A 160 -12.87 3.30 22.85
CA PRO A 160 -11.87 4.23 22.30
C PRO A 160 -12.50 5.56 21.90
N LEU A 161 -11.69 6.59 21.72
CA LEU A 161 -12.16 7.88 21.20
C LEU A 161 -12.53 7.78 19.72
N ILE A 162 -11.71 7.09 18.94
CA ILE A 162 -11.92 6.81 17.51
C ILE A 162 -11.73 5.31 17.29
N ALA A 163 -12.56 4.71 16.45
CA ALA A 163 -12.38 3.35 15.94
C ALA A 163 -12.48 3.36 14.42
N LEU A 164 -11.48 2.79 13.76
CA LEU A 164 -11.46 2.56 12.32
C LEU A 164 -11.84 1.11 12.08
N THR A 165 -12.86 0.86 11.26
CA THR A 165 -13.25 -0.50 10.90
C THR A 165 -13.22 -0.72 9.39
N ALA A 166 -12.74 -1.89 9.00
CA ALA A 166 -12.84 -2.52 7.69
C ALA A 166 -13.30 -3.96 7.89
N TRP A 167 -13.57 -4.71 6.84
CA TRP A 167 -13.95 -6.12 6.99
C TRP A 167 -12.88 -6.92 7.73
N THR A 168 -13.26 -7.52 8.86
CA THR A 168 -12.39 -8.28 9.78
C THR A 168 -11.24 -7.49 10.42
N ARG A 169 -11.24 -6.17 10.33
CA ARG A 169 -10.17 -5.31 10.84
C ARG A 169 -10.71 -4.16 11.68
N ILE A 170 -10.01 -3.88 12.78
CA ILE A 170 -10.32 -2.72 13.62
C ILE A 170 -9.02 -2.08 14.12
N ASP A 171 -8.97 -0.76 14.09
CA ASP A 171 -7.92 0.01 14.73
C ASP A 171 -8.51 1.01 15.71
N ARG A 172 -7.98 1.07 16.93
CA ARG A 172 -8.53 1.87 18.04
C ARG A 172 -7.54 2.97 18.40
N LEU A 173 -8.03 4.21 18.48
CA LEU A 173 -7.22 5.38 18.75
C LEU A 173 -7.83 6.17 19.91
N ASP A 174 -6.97 6.59 20.85
CA ASP A 174 -7.34 7.46 21.98
C ASP A 174 -7.17 8.96 21.67
N LYS A 175 -6.58 9.27 20.51
CA LYS A 175 -6.42 10.63 19.97
C LYS A 175 -6.50 10.63 18.45
N PHE A 176 -6.77 11.79 17.87
CA PHE A 176 -6.75 11.95 16.43
C PHE A 176 -5.31 11.81 15.89
N ASP A 177 -5.12 10.91 14.94
CA ASP A 177 -3.88 10.69 14.21
C ASP A 177 -4.22 10.51 12.72
N GLU A 178 -4.08 11.60 11.99
CA GLU A 178 -4.44 11.64 10.57
C GLU A 178 -3.64 10.61 9.76
N LYS A 179 -2.33 10.49 9.99
CA LYS A 179 -1.47 9.56 9.24
C LYS A 179 -1.91 8.11 9.44
N ARG A 180 -2.27 7.76 10.67
CA ARG A 180 -2.74 6.41 11.02
C ARG A 180 -4.11 6.12 10.40
N ILE A 181 -5.03 7.10 10.42
CA ILE A 181 -6.35 6.99 9.80
C ILE A 181 -6.21 6.82 8.27
N VAL A 182 -5.43 7.68 7.61
CA VAL A 182 -5.18 7.59 6.16
C VAL A 182 -4.55 6.25 5.81
N ARG A 183 -3.52 5.81 6.54
CA ARG A 183 -2.90 4.50 6.32
C ARG A 183 -3.89 3.35 6.41
N PHE A 184 -4.85 3.40 7.34
CA PHE A 184 -5.89 2.38 7.48
C PHE A 184 -6.85 2.43 6.28
N ILE A 185 -7.33 3.60 5.90
CA ILE A 185 -8.21 3.78 4.75
C ILE A 185 -7.55 3.23 3.47
N GLU A 186 -6.32 3.65 3.17
CA GLU A 186 -5.60 3.22 1.96
C GLU A 186 -5.28 1.71 1.93
N ALA A 187 -5.18 1.08 3.10
CA ALA A 187 -4.90 -0.35 3.19
C ALA A 187 -6.11 -1.24 2.87
N TYR A 188 -7.34 -0.75 3.06
CA TYR A 188 -8.53 -1.60 3.03
C TYR A 188 -9.66 -1.09 2.14
N LYS A 189 -9.70 0.21 1.80
CA LYS A 189 -10.75 0.79 0.98
C LYS A 189 -10.83 0.11 -0.40
N GLY A 190 -12.04 -0.27 -0.81
CA GLY A 190 -12.30 -0.87 -2.13
C GLY A 190 -12.04 -2.37 -2.22
N ILE A 191 -11.72 -3.03 -1.10
CA ILE A 191 -11.58 -4.51 -1.07
C ILE A 191 -12.95 -5.11 -0.79
N ASP A 192 -13.62 -5.58 -1.85
CA ASP A 192 -14.91 -6.26 -1.79
C ASP A 192 -14.76 -7.67 -1.18
N HIS A 193 -15.65 -8.02 -0.25
CA HIS A 193 -15.65 -9.26 0.51
C HIS A 193 -16.88 -10.15 0.25
N HIS A 194 -17.68 -9.84 -0.76
CA HIS A 194 -18.73 -10.75 -1.20
C HIS A 194 -18.11 -12.07 -1.66
N ALA A 195 -18.74 -13.20 -1.29
CA ALA A 195 -18.33 -14.51 -1.80
C ALA A 195 -18.46 -14.51 -3.33
N ARG A 196 -17.36 -14.77 -4.03
CA ARG A 196 -17.33 -15.03 -5.46
C ARG A 196 -17.60 -16.48 -5.77
#